data_2c7aa9f60eb018ee20ffaaa93febd08e
#
_entry.id   2c7aa9f60eb018ee20ffaaa93febd08e
#
_cell.length_a   1.000
_cell.length_b   1.000
_cell.length_c   1.000
_cell.angle_alpha   90.00
_cell.angle_beta   90.00
_cell.angle_gamma   90.00
#
_symmetry.space_group_name_H-M   'P 1'
#
loop_
_entity.id
_entity.type
_entity.pdbx_description
1 polymer ?
#
loop_
_entity_poly.entity_id
_entity_poly.type
_entity_poly.pdbx_seq_one_letter_code
_entity_poly.pdbx_strand_id
1 'polypeptide(L)'
;MKLRNNMLQQAVKFALATTTAGLFVSGSVVAADESTEETKVXKNVEKIAVVGTRSAPRSIGDSPVPIDIIGGEELTKAGNTDMLELLKGSVPSFNVHQNPXSDAASLVRPANLRGLPADSTLVLVNGKRRHRASVIAFLGGGINDGAQGADISVIPSIALKQVEVLRDGAAAQYGSDAIAGVMNFVLKDASEGGSFEIRQGEYYEGDGDTTQISGNVGLPFTDSGFANLSFQYKTA
;
A
#
# COMPACT_ATOMS: atom_id res chain seq x y z
N MET A 1 -32.72 -5.69 19.54
CA MET A 1 -31.86 -4.48 19.61
C MET A 1 -30.82 -4.51 20.73
N LYS A 2 -30.76 -5.56 21.56
CA LYS A 2 -29.77 -5.69 22.65
C LYS A 2 -28.47 -6.42 22.28
N LEU A 3 -28.43 -7.14 21.16
CA LEU A 3 -27.26 -7.95 20.77
C LEU A 3 -26.16 -7.14 20.05
N ARG A 4 -26.50 -6.01 19.47
CA ARG A 4 -25.52 -5.18 18.72
C ARG A 4 -24.60 -4.35 19.63
N ASN A 5 -25.06 -4.00 20.83
CA ASN A 5 -24.26 -3.20 21.77
C ASN A 5 -23.14 -4.00 22.44
N ASN A 6 -23.30 -5.31 22.58
CA ASN A 6 -22.28 -6.13 23.24
C ASN A 6 -21.04 -6.36 22.39
N MET A 7 -21.18 -6.42 21.06
CA MET A 7 -20.03 -6.67 20.18
C MET A 7 -19.14 -5.44 20.03
N LEU A 8 -19.74 -4.26 19.95
CA LEU A 8 -18.97 -3.01 19.93
C LEU A 8 -18.22 -2.78 21.26
N GLN A 9 -18.88 -3.08 22.37
CA GLN A 9 -18.25 -2.96 23.68
C GLN A 9 -17.13 -3.97 23.90
N GLN A 10 -17.23 -5.17 23.33
CA GLN A 10 -16.15 -6.16 23.40
C GLN A 10 -14.97 -5.79 22.51
N ALA A 11 -15.22 -5.23 21.33
CA ALA A 11 -14.16 -4.76 20.43
C ALA A 11 -13.37 -3.60 21.04
N VAL A 12 -14.07 -2.66 21.70
CA VAL A 12 -13.45 -1.53 22.39
C VAL A 12 -12.67 -1.99 23.62
N LYS A 13 -13.19 -2.96 24.36
CA LYS A 13 -12.49 -3.52 25.52
C LYS A 13 -11.24 -4.32 25.14
N PHE A 14 -11.27 -4.98 23.99
CA PHE A 14 -10.10 -5.71 23.49
C PHE A 14 -9.00 -4.76 23.03
N ALA A 15 -9.37 -3.65 22.40
CA ALA A 15 -8.42 -2.62 21.99
C ALA A 15 -7.77 -1.88 23.16
N LEU A 16 -8.50 -1.71 24.29
CA LEU A 16 -7.94 -1.06 25.48
C LEU A 16 -7.12 -2.00 26.36
N ALA A 17 -7.35 -3.31 26.30
CA ALA A 17 -6.64 -4.26 27.16
C ALA A 17 -5.22 -4.57 26.68
N THR A 18 -4.89 -4.27 25.43
CA THR A 18 -3.55 -4.50 24.87
C THR A 18 -2.54 -3.41 25.18
N THR A 19 -2.96 -2.30 25.78
CA THR A 19 -2.07 -1.16 26.04
C THR A 19 -1.41 -1.14 27.43
N THR A 20 -1.74 -2.09 28.33
CA THR A 20 -1.22 -2.06 29.69
C THR A 20 -0.27 -3.19 30.09
N ALA A 21 0.14 -4.06 29.16
CA ALA A 21 1.02 -5.19 29.49
C ALA A 21 2.40 -5.12 28.83
N GLY A 22 3.08 -3.99 29.01
CA GLY A 22 4.38 -3.80 28.39
C GLY A 22 5.45 -3.15 29.27
N LEU A 23 5.57 -3.56 30.54
CA LEU A 23 6.71 -3.18 31.37
C LEU A 23 6.94 -4.26 32.45
N PHE A 24 8.15 -4.75 32.47
CA PHE A 24 8.80 -5.71 33.38
C PHE A 24 8.78 -7.18 32.94
N VAL A 25 9.86 -7.61 32.33
CA VAL A 25 10.59 -8.81 32.77
C VAL A 25 12.07 -8.67 32.43
N SER A 26 12.87 -8.47 33.44
CA SER A 26 14.28 -8.85 33.46
C SER A 26 14.34 -10.30 33.93
N GLY A 27 14.85 -11.21 33.11
CA GLY A 27 14.93 -12.62 33.51
C GLY A 27 15.93 -13.39 32.66
N SER A 28 16.95 -13.76 33.32
CA SER A 28 17.99 -14.78 33.17
C SER A 28 17.93 -15.71 31.94
N VAL A 29 19.06 -15.73 31.26
CA VAL A 29 19.44 -16.69 30.21
C VAL A 29 19.67 -18.07 30.84
N VAL A 30 18.95 -19.06 30.37
CA VAL A 30 19.34 -20.47 30.52
C VAL A 30 19.51 -21.04 29.11
N ALA A 31 20.74 -21.39 28.81
CA ALA A 31 21.07 -22.06 27.58
C ALA A 31 20.68 -23.55 27.71
N ALA A 32 19.84 -24.01 26.81
CA ALA A 32 19.67 -25.43 26.55
C ALA A 32 19.73 -25.63 25.05
N ASP A 33 20.76 -26.35 24.68
CA ASP A 33 21.08 -26.77 23.33
C ASP A 33 20.17 -27.97 22.96
N GLU A 34 19.32 -27.79 21.98
CA GLU A 34 18.70 -28.91 21.27
C GLU A 34 18.43 -28.52 19.83
N SER A 35 19.28 -29.04 18.96
CA SER A 35 19.18 -28.88 17.53
C SER A 35 17.95 -29.60 16.98
N THR A 36 16.88 -28.86 16.75
CA THR A 36 15.80 -29.32 15.90
C THR A 36 15.95 -28.61 14.56
N GLU A 37 16.39 -29.34 13.56
CA GLU A 37 16.36 -28.88 12.18
C GLU A 37 14.88 -28.66 11.80
N GLU A 38 14.38 -27.45 12.00
CA GLU A 38 13.16 -27.05 11.35
C GLU A 38 13.44 -26.92 9.86
N THR A 39 12.96 -27.89 9.11
CA THR A 39 12.87 -27.81 7.67
C THR A 39 11.99 -26.61 7.35
N LYS A 40 12.59 -25.49 6.99
CA LYS A 40 11.87 -24.34 6.45
C LYS A 40 11.30 -24.75 5.09
N VAL A 41 10.11 -25.27 5.12
CA VAL A 41 9.32 -25.45 3.90
C VAL A 41 8.90 -24.05 3.47
N UNK A 42 9.45 -23.27 2.75
CA UNK A 42 9.13 -22.38 2.33
C UNK A 42 8.11 -22.53 1.82
N LYS A 43 7.18 -22.24 2.23
CA LYS A 43 5.90 -22.09 1.62
C LYS A 43 6.07 -21.12 0.44
N ASN A 44 6.22 -21.65 -0.69
CA ASN A 44 6.06 -20.89 -1.94
C ASN A 44 4.60 -20.43 -2.00
N VAL A 45 4.32 -19.29 -1.39
CA VAL A 45 3.02 -18.65 -1.54
C VAL A 45 2.95 -18.16 -2.98
N GLU A 46 2.14 -18.82 -3.77
CA GLU A 46 1.93 -18.44 -5.16
C GLU A 46 1.37 -17.01 -5.21
N LYS A 47 2.11 -16.11 -5.84
CA LYS A 47 1.68 -14.73 -6.01
C LYS A 47 0.63 -14.67 -7.12
N ILE A 48 -0.58 -14.31 -6.76
CA ILE A 48 -1.73 -14.25 -7.67
C ILE A 48 -2.00 -12.78 -8.00
N ALA A 49 -1.99 -12.46 -9.30
CA ALA A 49 -2.29 -11.12 -9.81
C ALA A 49 -3.70 -11.07 -10.37
N VAL A 50 -4.34 -9.94 -10.18
CA VAL A 50 -5.67 -9.64 -10.73
C VAL A 50 -5.56 -8.86 -12.03
N VAL A 51 -4.51 -8.05 -12.18
CA VAL A 51 -4.33 -7.25 -13.39
C VAL A 51 -3.78 -8.09 -14.55
N GLY A 52 -3.99 -7.64 -15.76
CA GLY A 52 -3.49 -8.29 -16.98
C GLY A 52 -4.35 -9.42 -17.51
N THR A 53 -5.52 -9.65 -16.94
CA THR A 53 -6.44 -10.69 -17.40
C THR A 53 -7.89 -10.24 -17.32
N ARG A 54 -8.71 -10.71 -18.26
CA ARG A 54 -10.17 -10.55 -18.22
C ARG A 54 -10.85 -11.77 -17.60
N SER A 55 -10.08 -12.79 -17.32
CA SER A 55 -10.55 -14.05 -16.72
C SER A 55 -10.23 -14.05 -15.21
N ALA A 56 -10.32 -15.21 -14.59
CA ALA A 56 -9.99 -15.39 -13.19
C ALA A 56 -8.53 -14.98 -12.90
N PRO A 57 -8.24 -14.52 -11.68
CA PRO A 57 -6.87 -14.23 -11.27
C PRO A 57 -5.94 -15.42 -11.51
N ARG A 58 -4.69 -15.14 -11.87
CA ARG A 58 -3.73 -16.17 -12.23
C ARG A 58 -2.37 -15.93 -11.57
N SER A 59 -1.56 -16.96 -11.54
CA SER A 59 -0.17 -16.87 -11.09
C SER A 59 0.62 -15.90 -11.99
N ILE A 60 1.52 -15.12 -11.40
CA ILE A 60 2.38 -14.22 -12.19
C ILE A 60 3.33 -15.00 -13.10
N GLY A 61 3.66 -16.26 -12.75
CA GLY A 61 4.46 -17.13 -13.60
C GLY A 61 3.80 -17.49 -14.92
N ASP A 62 2.47 -17.45 -14.98
CA ASP A 62 1.69 -17.74 -16.17
C ASP A 62 1.34 -16.50 -16.98
N SER A 63 1.78 -15.32 -16.53
CA SER A 63 1.49 -14.07 -17.24
C SER A 63 2.42 -13.89 -18.43
N PRO A 64 1.88 -13.60 -19.64
CA PRO A 64 2.73 -13.33 -20.80
C PRO A 64 3.39 -11.96 -20.75
N VAL A 65 3.04 -11.12 -19.77
CA VAL A 65 3.59 -9.76 -19.60
C VAL A 65 4.15 -9.62 -18.20
N PRO A 66 5.17 -8.75 -18.00
CA PRO A 66 5.78 -8.61 -16.69
C PRO A 66 4.82 -7.94 -15.70
N ILE A 67 4.50 -8.66 -14.64
CA ILE A 67 3.70 -8.18 -13.52
C ILE A 67 4.55 -8.29 -12.25
N ASP A 68 4.73 -7.17 -11.55
CA ASP A 68 5.36 -7.16 -10.24
C ASP A 68 4.28 -7.13 -9.17
N ILE A 69 4.44 -7.94 -8.13
CA ILE A 69 3.56 -7.90 -6.96
C ILE A 69 4.41 -7.54 -5.74
N ILE A 70 4.07 -6.42 -5.12
CA ILE A 70 4.72 -5.94 -3.90
C ILE A 70 3.73 -6.11 -2.76
N GLY A 71 4.04 -6.96 -1.79
CA GLY A 71 3.19 -7.17 -0.63
C GLY A 71 3.13 -5.95 0.28
N GLY A 72 2.01 -5.75 0.95
CA GLY A 72 1.85 -4.63 1.89
C GLY A 72 2.88 -4.65 3.00
N GLU A 73 3.23 -5.83 3.51
CA GLU A 73 4.29 -5.97 4.52
C GLU A 73 5.67 -5.59 3.97
N GLU A 74 5.93 -5.91 2.72
CA GLU A 74 7.18 -5.54 2.05
C GLU A 74 7.31 -4.02 1.94
N LEU A 75 6.20 -3.34 1.59
CA LEU A 75 6.15 -1.89 1.55
C LEU A 75 6.40 -1.29 2.94
N THR A 76 5.79 -1.84 3.98
CA THR A 76 5.97 -1.30 5.33
C THR A 76 7.39 -1.52 5.87
N LYS A 77 8.08 -2.58 5.46
CA LYS A 77 9.45 -2.89 5.91
C LYS A 77 10.53 -2.04 5.25
N ALA A 78 10.21 -1.34 4.19
CA ALA A 78 11.21 -0.59 3.40
C ALA A 78 11.70 0.71 4.07
N GLY A 79 11.24 1.01 5.28
CA GLY A 79 11.85 2.04 6.13
C GLY A 79 11.51 3.49 5.81
N ASN A 80 10.64 3.73 4.83
CA ASN A 80 10.21 5.10 4.50
C ASN A 80 8.76 5.30 4.94
N THR A 81 8.42 6.52 5.31
CA THR A 81 7.04 6.89 5.67
C THR A 81 6.19 7.24 4.45
N ASP A 82 6.82 7.46 3.31
CA ASP A 82 6.14 7.87 2.09
C ASP A 82 5.97 6.67 1.16
N MET A 83 4.73 6.31 0.87
CA MET A 83 4.39 5.17 0.00
C MET A 83 5.00 5.32 -1.41
N LEU A 84 5.08 6.54 -1.91
CA LEU A 84 5.62 6.78 -3.26
C LEU A 84 7.11 6.46 -3.32
N GLU A 85 7.84 6.82 -2.26
CA GLU A 85 9.26 6.48 -2.16
C GLU A 85 9.48 4.97 -1.97
N LEU A 86 8.55 4.30 -1.24
CA LEU A 86 8.59 2.85 -1.11
C LEU A 86 8.40 2.17 -2.47
N LEU A 87 7.44 2.65 -3.26
CA LEU A 87 7.19 2.14 -4.62
C LEU A 87 8.37 2.42 -5.56
N LYS A 88 8.98 3.59 -5.43
CA LYS A 88 10.14 3.97 -6.24
C LYS A 88 11.32 3.01 -6.01
N GLY A 89 11.50 2.55 -4.78
CA GLY A 89 12.52 1.57 -4.44
C GLY A 89 12.19 0.13 -4.87
N SER A 90 10.91 -0.17 -5.07
CA SER A 90 10.45 -1.55 -5.30
C SER A 90 10.04 -1.84 -6.74
N VAL A 91 9.63 -0.82 -7.50
CA VAL A 91 9.07 -1.00 -8.84
C VAL A 91 10.04 -0.44 -9.88
N PRO A 92 10.63 -1.29 -10.73
CA PRO A 92 11.46 -0.79 -11.82
C PRO A 92 10.67 0.14 -12.76
N SER A 93 11.30 1.18 -13.21
CA SER A 93 10.74 2.21 -14.11
C SER A 93 9.63 3.07 -13.52
N PHE A 94 9.33 2.93 -12.22
CA PHE A 94 8.42 3.83 -11.52
C PHE A 94 9.16 5.11 -11.13
N ASN A 95 8.53 6.23 -11.35
CA ASN A 95 9.03 7.52 -10.90
C ASN A 95 7.87 8.37 -10.40
N VAL A 96 8.18 9.33 -9.58
CA VAL A 96 7.21 10.30 -9.08
C VAL A 96 7.86 11.68 -9.13
N HIS A 97 7.17 12.61 -9.74
CA HIS A 97 7.62 14.00 -9.79
C HIS A 97 7.26 14.69 -8.48
N GLN A 98 8.23 15.38 -7.93
CA GLN A 98 8.00 16.33 -6.84
C GLN A 98 8.24 17.71 -7.39
N ASN A 99 7.21 18.56 -7.37
CA ASN A 99 7.24 19.91 -7.95
C ASN A 99 6.98 20.93 -6.84
N PRO A 100 7.93 21.11 -5.92
CA PRO A 100 7.71 22.02 -4.77
C PRO A 100 7.44 23.47 -5.15
N UNK A 101 7.72 23.70 -6.16
CA UNK A 101 7.55 25.00 -6.64
C UNK A 101 6.37 25.18 -7.47
N SER A 102 5.72 24.27 -7.53
CA SER A 102 4.68 24.30 -8.56
C SER A 102 3.29 24.34 -7.93
N ASP A 103 2.95 25.32 -7.22
CA ASP A 103 1.59 25.65 -6.75
C ASP A 103 0.73 24.39 -6.48
N ALA A 104 -0.44 24.28 -7.10
CA ALA A 104 -1.37 23.15 -6.88
C ALA A 104 -0.81 21.81 -7.33
N ALA A 105 0.08 21.77 -8.30
CA ALA A 105 0.70 20.53 -8.76
C ALA A 105 1.64 19.90 -7.70
N SER A 106 2.07 20.68 -6.71
CA SER A 106 2.84 20.15 -5.59
C SER A 106 2.01 19.25 -4.66
N LEU A 107 0.69 19.42 -4.67
CA LEU A 107 -0.23 18.68 -3.81
C LEU A 107 -0.64 17.33 -4.41
N VAL A 108 -0.43 17.13 -5.70
CA VAL A 108 -0.84 15.91 -6.41
C VAL A 108 0.42 15.17 -6.84
N ARG A 109 0.54 13.91 -6.44
CA ARG A 109 1.72 13.10 -6.71
C ARG A 109 1.32 11.85 -7.49
N PRO A 110 1.20 11.97 -8.81
CA PRO A 110 0.79 10.84 -9.64
C PRO A 110 1.97 9.94 -9.99
N ALA A 111 1.65 8.73 -10.41
CA ALA A 111 2.63 7.74 -10.86
C ALA A 111 3.09 8.00 -12.29
N ASN A 112 4.38 7.96 -12.53
CA ASN A 112 4.96 7.89 -13.86
C ASN A 112 5.60 6.50 -14.04
N LEU A 113 5.24 5.81 -15.10
CA LEU A 113 5.85 4.53 -15.46
C LEU A 113 6.56 4.62 -16.81
N ARG A 114 7.73 4.00 -16.91
CA ARG A 114 8.44 3.83 -18.16
C ARG A 114 8.76 5.15 -18.87
N GLY A 115 8.91 6.24 -18.09
CA GLY A 115 9.24 7.55 -18.64
C GLY A 115 8.09 8.23 -19.40
N LEU A 116 6.84 7.84 -19.15
CA LEU A 116 5.67 8.42 -19.81
C LEU A 116 4.90 9.32 -18.84
N PRO A 117 4.10 10.26 -19.36
CA PRO A 117 3.28 11.14 -18.50
C PRO A 117 2.31 10.38 -17.63
N ALA A 118 1.89 11.00 -16.55
CA ALA A 118 1.07 10.34 -15.51
C ALA A 118 -0.32 9.89 -15.99
N ASP A 119 -0.87 10.53 -17.01
CA ASP A 119 -2.15 10.14 -17.61
C ASP A 119 -2.04 8.91 -18.53
N SER A 120 -0.82 8.45 -18.77
CA SER A 120 -0.56 7.20 -19.51
C SER A 120 -0.47 5.98 -18.59
N THR A 121 -0.50 6.18 -17.27
CA THR A 121 -0.48 5.10 -16.27
C THR A 121 -1.87 4.96 -15.66
N LEU A 122 -2.52 3.83 -15.90
CA LEU A 122 -3.83 3.56 -15.31
C LEU A 122 -3.68 3.13 -13.86
N VAL A 123 -4.38 3.83 -12.97
CA VAL A 123 -4.43 3.48 -11.55
C VAL A 123 -5.78 2.85 -11.22
N LEU A 124 -5.72 1.70 -10.57
CA LEU A 124 -6.88 0.96 -10.09
C LEU A 124 -6.82 0.83 -8.56
N VAL A 125 -7.97 0.79 -7.92
CA VAL A 125 -8.11 0.38 -6.51
C VAL A 125 -9.11 -0.79 -6.49
N ASN A 126 -8.66 -1.95 -6.02
CA ASN A 126 -9.45 -3.20 -6.06
C ASN A 126 -10.00 -3.47 -7.47
N GLY A 127 -9.18 -3.24 -8.50
CA GLY A 127 -9.55 -3.47 -9.89
C GLY A 127 -10.46 -2.42 -10.52
N LYS A 128 -10.84 -1.38 -9.78
CA LYS A 128 -11.72 -0.31 -10.27
C LYS A 128 -10.91 0.95 -10.53
N ARG A 129 -11.21 1.66 -11.61
CA ARG A 129 -10.48 2.87 -11.99
C ARG A 129 -10.51 3.92 -10.89
N ARG A 130 -9.34 4.40 -10.51
CA ARG A 130 -9.20 5.57 -9.63
C ARG A 130 -9.48 6.83 -10.46
N HIS A 131 -10.23 7.76 -9.90
CA HIS A 131 -10.49 9.03 -10.55
C HIS A 131 -9.19 9.85 -10.68
N ARG A 132 -9.11 10.65 -11.71
CA ARG A 132 -8.01 11.60 -11.91
C ARG A 132 -8.08 12.70 -10.86
N ALA A 133 -6.90 13.22 -10.50
CA ALA A 133 -6.85 14.38 -9.62
C ALA A 133 -7.45 15.62 -10.30
N SER A 134 -7.85 16.60 -9.51
CA SER A 134 -8.44 17.84 -10.01
C SER A 134 -7.43 18.79 -10.65
N VAL A 135 -6.14 18.49 -10.56
CA VAL A 135 -5.05 19.34 -11.03
C VAL A 135 -4.48 18.81 -12.33
N ILE A 136 -4.40 19.66 -13.34
CA ILE A 136 -3.62 19.40 -14.56
C ILE A 136 -2.25 20.06 -14.35
N ALA A 137 -1.19 19.30 -14.46
CA ALA A 137 0.17 19.81 -14.31
C ALA A 137 0.53 20.70 -15.50
N PHE A 138 1.05 21.92 -15.25
CA PHE A 138 1.60 22.77 -16.28
C PHE A 138 2.55 23.78 -15.66
N LEU A 139 3.33 24.45 -16.49
CA LEU A 139 4.34 25.43 -16.08
C LEU A 139 5.38 24.82 -15.13
N GLY A 140 6.16 23.91 -15.66
CA GLY A 140 7.24 23.28 -14.92
C GLY A 140 6.93 21.86 -14.46
N GLY A 141 5.85 21.27 -14.96
CA GLY A 141 5.53 19.87 -14.70
C GLY A 141 6.45 18.87 -15.41
N GLY A 142 7.32 19.36 -16.29
CA GLY A 142 8.24 18.50 -17.02
C GLY A 142 7.51 17.47 -17.87
N ILE A 143 7.80 16.19 -17.62
CA ILE A 143 7.15 15.09 -18.34
C ILE A 143 5.63 15.06 -18.11
N ASN A 144 5.16 15.70 -17.06
CA ASN A 144 3.73 15.74 -16.73
C ASN A 144 3.02 17.00 -17.24
N ASP A 145 3.70 17.88 -17.99
CA ASP A 145 3.06 19.08 -18.53
C ASP A 145 1.85 18.71 -19.39
N GLY A 146 0.68 19.19 -18.99
CA GLY A 146 -0.59 18.87 -19.63
C GLY A 146 -1.25 17.60 -19.16
N ALA A 147 -0.58 16.82 -18.32
CA ALA A 147 -1.10 15.53 -17.84
C ALA A 147 -1.98 15.71 -16.59
N GLN A 148 -2.97 14.84 -16.47
CA GLN A 148 -3.86 14.76 -15.32
C GLN A 148 -3.89 13.34 -14.78
N GLY A 149 -2.95 13.02 -13.89
CA GLY A 149 -2.83 11.69 -13.30
C GLY A 149 -3.72 11.51 -12.08
N ALA A 150 -3.84 10.28 -11.61
CA ALA A 150 -4.48 9.97 -10.35
C ALA A 150 -3.51 10.26 -9.19
N ASP A 151 -4.00 10.87 -8.13
CA ASP A 151 -3.21 11.05 -6.92
C ASP A 151 -3.20 9.74 -6.12
N ILE A 152 -2.02 9.15 -5.98
CA ILE A 152 -1.85 7.92 -5.22
C ILE A 152 -1.26 8.17 -3.82
N SER A 153 -0.82 9.39 -3.53
CA SER A 153 -0.21 9.74 -2.24
C SER A 153 -1.19 9.65 -1.06
N VAL A 154 -2.47 9.72 -1.35
CA VAL A 154 -3.53 9.68 -0.34
C VAL A 154 -3.94 8.26 0.08
N ILE A 155 -3.36 7.23 -0.55
CA ILE A 155 -3.68 5.84 -0.22
C ILE A 155 -2.77 5.41 0.95
N PRO A 156 -3.31 5.11 2.14
CA PRO A 156 -2.46 4.70 3.26
C PRO A 156 -1.79 3.35 2.98
N SER A 157 -0.49 3.26 3.19
CA SER A 157 0.24 2.00 2.98
C SER A 157 -0.28 0.87 3.88
N ILE A 158 -0.72 1.19 5.08
CA ILE A 158 -1.25 0.21 6.03
C ILE A 158 -2.56 -0.43 5.54
N ALA A 159 -3.27 0.22 4.61
CA ALA A 159 -4.50 -0.30 4.02
C ALA A 159 -4.24 -1.35 2.93
N LEU A 160 -3.00 -1.47 2.47
CA LEU A 160 -2.67 -2.28 1.30
C LEU A 160 -2.37 -3.73 1.67
N LYS A 161 -3.00 -4.64 0.94
CA LYS A 161 -2.67 -6.06 0.92
C LYS A 161 -1.49 -6.28 -0.03
N GLN A 162 -1.56 -5.68 -1.22
CA GLN A 162 -0.49 -5.71 -2.22
C GLN A 162 -0.69 -4.60 -3.25
N VAL A 163 0.37 -4.29 -3.98
CA VAL A 163 0.33 -3.45 -5.18
C VAL A 163 0.76 -4.32 -6.35
N GLU A 164 -0.05 -4.34 -7.39
CA GLU A 164 0.24 -5.06 -8.62
C GLU A 164 0.61 -4.04 -9.70
N VAL A 165 1.74 -4.24 -10.36
CA VAL A 165 2.24 -3.34 -11.39
C VAL A 165 2.43 -4.13 -12.68
N LEU A 166 1.61 -3.84 -13.68
CA LEU A 166 1.75 -4.37 -15.03
C LEU A 166 2.62 -3.39 -15.83
N ARG A 167 3.86 -3.77 -16.09
CA ARG A 167 4.87 -2.91 -16.73
C ARG A 167 4.89 -3.10 -18.25
N ASP A 168 3.71 -3.03 -18.87
CA ASP A 168 3.62 -3.13 -20.33
C ASP A 168 2.37 -2.37 -20.79
N GLY A 169 2.34 -2.04 -22.07
CA GLY A 169 1.17 -1.41 -22.65
C GLY A 169 -0.05 -2.33 -22.57
N ALA A 170 -1.08 -1.83 -21.92
CA ALA A 170 -2.32 -2.57 -21.72
C ALA A 170 -3.53 -1.83 -22.31
N ALA A 171 -3.28 -0.94 -23.26
CA ALA A 171 -4.32 -0.09 -23.84
C ALA A 171 -5.41 -0.92 -24.56
N ALA A 172 -5.04 -2.05 -25.15
CA ALA A 172 -6.01 -2.92 -25.81
C ALA A 172 -7.02 -3.54 -24.83
N GLN A 173 -6.62 -3.71 -23.57
CA GLN A 173 -7.46 -4.32 -22.54
C GLN A 173 -8.16 -3.27 -21.68
N TYR A 174 -7.45 -2.19 -21.34
CA TYR A 174 -7.88 -1.22 -20.33
C TYR A 174 -8.19 0.17 -20.89
N GLY A 175 -7.76 0.49 -22.10
CA GLY A 175 -7.98 1.79 -22.72
C GLY A 175 -6.71 2.64 -22.82
N SER A 176 -6.84 3.81 -23.44
CA SER A 176 -5.71 4.67 -23.82
C SER A 176 -4.90 5.20 -22.64
N ASP A 177 -5.44 5.20 -21.44
CA ASP A 177 -4.72 5.63 -20.24
C ASP A 177 -3.84 4.52 -19.62
N ALA A 178 -3.76 3.36 -20.26
CA ALA A 178 -2.91 2.25 -19.84
C ALA A 178 -1.76 1.98 -20.82
N ILE A 179 -1.26 3.01 -21.49
CA ILE A 179 -0.16 2.91 -22.46
C ILE A 179 1.16 2.57 -21.74
N ALA A 180 1.44 3.23 -20.63
CA ALA A 180 2.64 3.00 -19.82
C ALA A 180 2.54 1.72 -18.99
N GLY A 181 1.32 1.38 -18.57
CA GLY A 181 1.06 0.24 -17.71
C GLY A 181 -0.13 0.45 -16.80
N VAL A 182 -0.30 -0.49 -15.87
CA VAL A 182 -1.40 -0.47 -14.91
C VAL A 182 -0.85 -0.68 -13.50
N MET A 183 -1.28 0.13 -12.55
CA MET A 183 -1.00 -0.06 -11.13
C MET A 183 -2.31 -0.34 -10.40
N ASN A 184 -2.42 -1.49 -9.75
CA ASN A 184 -3.62 -1.88 -9.00
C ASN A 184 -3.29 -1.96 -7.50
N PHE A 185 -3.93 -1.12 -6.72
CA PHE A 185 -3.80 -1.09 -5.27
C PHE A 185 -4.87 -1.97 -4.67
N VAL A 186 -4.46 -3.14 -4.19
CA VAL A 186 -5.38 -4.14 -3.60
C VAL A 186 -5.44 -3.87 -2.10
N LEU A 187 -6.63 -3.56 -1.60
CA LEU A 187 -6.85 -3.25 -0.19
C LEU A 187 -6.98 -4.53 0.63
N LYS A 188 -6.69 -4.44 1.92
CA LYS A 188 -6.88 -5.53 2.88
C LYS A 188 -8.36 -5.91 2.98
N ASP A 189 -8.61 -7.20 3.09
CA ASP A 189 -9.94 -7.79 3.10
C ASP A 189 -10.17 -8.68 4.33
N ALA A 190 -9.32 -8.58 5.33
CA ALA A 190 -9.47 -9.37 6.56
C ALA A 190 -10.74 -8.97 7.31
N SER A 191 -11.45 -9.98 7.80
CA SER A 191 -12.68 -9.82 8.60
C SER A 191 -12.41 -9.82 10.10
N GLU A 192 -11.14 -9.98 10.51
CA GLU A 192 -10.74 -9.98 11.92
C GLU A 192 -9.27 -9.58 12.04
N GLY A 193 -8.87 -9.25 13.25
CA GLY A 193 -7.51 -8.83 13.52
C GLY A 193 -7.26 -7.37 13.17
N GLY A 194 -6.01 -6.94 13.37
CA GLY A 194 -5.64 -5.57 13.07
C GLY A 194 -4.17 -5.33 13.30
N SER A 195 -3.72 -4.16 12.89
CA SER A 195 -2.34 -3.71 13.06
C SER A 195 -2.33 -2.24 13.43
N PHE A 196 -1.32 -1.85 14.19
CA PHE A 196 -1.10 -0.47 14.58
C PHE A 196 0.39 -0.18 14.43
N GLU A 197 0.72 0.98 13.92
CA GLU A 197 2.10 1.32 13.62
C GLU A 197 2.36 2.79 13.95
N ILE A 198 3.49 3.04 14.60
CA ILE A 198 4.02 4.38 14.80
C ILE A 198 5.40 4.40 14.14
N ARG A 199 5.62 5.39 13.31
CA ARG A 199 6.93 5.64 12.69
C ARG A 199 7.40 7.03 13.01
N GLN A 200 8.66 7.15 13.36
CA GLN A 200 9.35 8.42 13.48
C GLN A 200 10.55 8.42 12.55
N GLY A 201 10.78 9.54 11.91
CA GLY A 201 11.91 9.75 11.03
C GLY A 201 12.47 11.14 11.23
N GLU A 202 13.76 11.28 10.98
CA GLU A 202 14.51 12.51 11.10
C GLU A 202 15.67 12.42 10.10
N TYR A 203 16.04 13.54 9.49
CA TYR A 203 17.26 13.55 8.67
C TYR A 203 18.49 13.57 9.57
N TYR A 204 19.59 13.08 9.03
CA TYR A 204 20.86 12.97 9.74
C TYR A 204 21.35 14.33 10.26
N GLU A 205 21.01 15.41 9.60
CA GLU A 205 21.33 16.78 10.00
C GLU A 205 20.48 17.28 11.17
N GLY A 206 19.52 16.50 11.65
CA GLY A 206 18.68 16.86 12.78
C GLY A 206 17.49 17.75 12.42
N ASP A 207 17.03 17.67 11.18
CA ASP A 207 15.82 18.36 10.71
C ASP A 207 14.88 17.35 10.02
N GLY A 208 13.77 17.81 9.51
CA GLY A 208 12.82 16.99 8.78
C GLY A 208 12.09 15.96 9.65
N ASP A 209 11.82 16.32 10.90
CA ASP A 209 11.06 15.46 11.82
C ASP A 209 9.76 15.01 11.21
N THR A 210 9.55 13.71 11.15
CA THR A 210 8.33 13.12 10.64
C THR A 210 7.76 12.15 11.65
N THR A 211 6.48 12.29 11.95
CA THR A 211 5.77 11.31 12.78
C THR A 211 4.56 10.81 12.02
N GLN A 212 4.43 9.49 11.93
CA GLN A 212 3.29 8.85 11.30
C GLN A 212 2.65 7.86 12.27
N ILE A 213 1.34 7.95 12.41
CA ILE A 213 0.54 7.01 13.18
C ILE A 213 -0.47 6.40 12.22
N SER A 214 -0.54 5.09 12.18
CA SER A 214 -1.46 4.40 11.28
C SER A 214 -2.03 3.15 11.93
N GLY A 215 -3.21 2.77 11.48
CA GLY A 215 -3.89 1.59 11.98
C GLY A 215 -4.81 0.98 10.95
N ASN A 216 -5.02 -0.32 11.11
CA ASN A 216 -5.94 -1.11 10.30
C ASN A 216 -6.67 -2.09 11.20
N VAL A 217 -7.96 -2.30 10.97
CA VAL A 217 -8.74 -3.29 11.69
C VAL A 217 -9.75 -3.95 10.76
N GLY A 218 -9.80 -5.28 10.83
CA GLY A 218 -10.82 -6.10 10.17
C GLY A 218 -11.96 -6.39 11.14
N LEU A 219 -13.17 -6.29 10.65
CA LEU A 219 -14.39 -6.54 11.44
C LEU A 219 -15.31 -7.47 10.66
N PRO A 220 -15.88 -8.50 11.30
CA PRO A 220 -16.93 -9.29 10.66
C PRO A 220 -18.21 -8.43 10.59
N PHE A 221 -18.83 -8.40 9.43
CA PHE A 221 -20.01 -7.56 9.21
C PHE A 221 -21.28 -8.39 9.10
N THR A 222 -21.20 -9.51 8.38
CA THR A 222 -22.28 -10.49 8.25
C THR A 222 -21.64 -11.88 8.27
N ASP A 223 -22.42 -12.92 8.09
CA ASP A 223 -21.91 -14.30 8.03
C ASP A 223 -20.87 -14.51 6.90
N SER A 224 -20.93 -13.71 5.86
CA SER A 224 -20.03 -13.80 4.71
C SER A 224 -19.41 -12.45 4.31
N GLY A 225 -19.70 -11.39 5.05
CA GLY A 225 -19.22 -10.05 4.76
C GLY A 225 -18.20 -9.55 5.78
N PHE A 226 -17.45 -8.54 5.38
CA PHE A 226 -16.45 -7.91 6.24
C PHE A 226 -16.47 -6.40 6.07
N ALA A 227 -15.93 -5.72 7.08
CA ALA A 227 -15.53 -4.32 6.98
C ALA A 227 -14.07 -4.22 7.39
N ASN A 228 -13.27 -3.54 6.60
CA ASN A 228 -11.86 -3.33 6.89
C ASN A 228 -11.61 -1.83 6.90
N LEU A 229 -11.16 -1.32 8.04
CA LEU A 229 -10.98 0.11 8.26
C LEU A 229 -9.51 0.43 8.44
N SER A 230 -9.06 1.50 7.80
CA SER A 230 -7.69 1.97 7.92
C SER A 230 -7.67 3.47 8.16
N PHE A 231 -6.67 3.92 8.91
CA PHE A 231 -6.41 5.33 9.06
C PHE A 231 -4.91 5.57 9.04
N GLN A 232 -4.54 6.78 8.67
CA GLN A 232 -3.17 7.25 8.72
C GLN A 232 -3.17 8.74 9.02
N TYR A 233 -2.33 9.13 9.95
CA TYR A 233 -2.05 10.52 10.27
C TYR A 233 -0.54 10.73 10.17
N LYS A 234 -0.14 11.79 9.50
CA LYS A 234 1.29 12.11 9.31
C LYS A 234 1.50 13.60 9.50
N THR A 235 2.57 13.93 10.24
CA THR A 235 3.12 15.27 10.32
C THR A 235 4.57 15.22 9.82
N ALA A 236 4.99 16.28 9.14
CA ALA A 236 6.36 16.42 8.61
C ALA A 236 6.71 17.90 8.54
#